data_043e50a0eb15de27f2c1336cf669749e
#
_entry.id   043e50a0eb15de27f2c1336cf669749e
#
_cell.length_a   1.000
_cell.length_b   1.000
_cell.length_c   1.000
_cell.angle_alpha   90.00
_cell.angle_beta   90.00
_cell.angle_gamma   90.00
#
_symmetry.space_group_name_H-M   'P 1'
#
loop_
_entity.id
_entity.type
_entity.pdbx_description
1 polymer ?
#
loop_
_entity_poly.entity_id
_entity_poly.type
_entity_poly.pdbx_seq_one_letter_code
_entity_poly.pdbx_strand_id
1 'polypeptide(L)'
;MEQQDKYILSAGELATITGKSITAILKYFKDHSTKQGKRVLLDKNRVKEYLAKQGHTFDFLYSVQVNLRGASTKSTTTSIIASRLSAMGYKTAAIDIDPQGSLSLSLGYLSKDDDNILVDVIDDPKSVVSSLKKIETNLYLLSSNLGNTVLDSILGSSPVKQKLAIANIVSELKAAGFNAVLVDCPPSLGSSVISALASISIHNGMLIIPTISDVFSLKGIQLLTAEAKKIWSSFGLSEPEV
;
A
#
# COMPACT_ATOMS: atom_id res chain seq x y z
N MET A 1 17.14 15.43 -12.88
CA MET A 1 17.43 15.54 -11.42
C MET A 1 16.97 14.24 -10.80
N GLU A 2 17.87 13.45 -10.22
CA GLU A 2 17.46 12.29 -9.42
C GLU A 2 16.60 12.78 -8.26
N GLN A 3 15.43 12.22 -8.12
CA GLN A 3 14.50 12.54 -7.04
C GLN A 3 15.11 12.02 -5.74
N GLN A 4 15.47 12.92 -4.84
CA GLN A 4 16.09 12.56 -3.56
C GLN A 4 15.06 11.84 -2.69
N ASP A 5 15.45 10.66 -2.17
CA ASP A 5 14.59 9.89 -1.25
C ASP A 5 14.21 10.72 -0.03
N LYS A 6 12.92 10.78 0.27
CA LYS A 6 12.38 11.50 1.44
C LYS A 6 12.28 10.62 2.67
N TYR A 7 11.98 9.34 2.47
CA TYR A 7 11.73 8.36 3.54
C TYR A 7 12.90 7.39 3.63
N ILE A 8 13.82 7.68 4.53
CA ILE A 8 15.06 6.92 4.70
C ILE A 8 15.19 6.49 6.16
N LEU A 9 15.59 5.24 6.41
CA LEU A 9 15.89 4.78 7.75
C LEU A 9 17.17 5.42 8.30
N SER A 10 17.10 5.86 9.55
CA SER A 10 18.31 6.21 10.31
C SER A 10 18.94 4.96 10.92
N ALA A 11 20.22 5.06 11.25
CA ALA A 11 20.96 4.01 11.95
C ALA A 11 20.30 3.62 13.29
N GLY A 12 19.71 4.59 14.01
CA GLY A 12 18.99 4.34 15.26
C GLY A 12 17.72 3.52 15.05
N GLU A 13 16.93 3.84 14.00
CA GLU A 13 15.72 3.08 13.68
C GLU A 13 16.05 1.65 13.26
N LEU A 14 17.08 1.44 12.44
CA LEU A 14 17.49 0.09 12.05
C LEU A 14 18.03 -0.71 13.23
N ALA A 15 18.73 -0.06 14.18
CA ALA A 15 19.16 -0.67 15.42
C ALA A 15 17.98 -1.18 16.25
N THR A 16 16.92 -0.37 16.36
CA THR A 16 15.67 -0.75 17.05
C THR A 16 14.98 -1.94 16.38
N ILE A 17 14.87 -1.94 15.04
CA ILE A 17 14.25 -3.02 14.27
C ILE A 17 14.99 -4.34 14.45
N THR A 18 16.33 -4.30 14.48
CA THR A 18 17.16 -5.51 14.45
C THR A 18 17.66 -5.97 15.83
N GLY A 19 17.45 -5.16 16.87
CA GLY A 19 17.99 -5.39 18.21
C GLY A 19 19.53 -5.28 18.28
N LYS A 20 20.18 -4.70 17.27
CA LYS A 20 21.64 -4.53 17.20
C LYS A 20 22.06 -3.15 17.73
N SER A 21 23.33 -3.03 18.15
CA SER A 21 23.87 -1.74 18.57
C SER A 21 24.01 -0.77 17.38
N ILE A 22 23.81 0.51 17.61
CA ILE A 22 24.02 1.57 16.59
C ILE A 22 25.44 1.50 16.03
N THR A 23 26.45 1.22 16.88
CA THR A 23 27.85 1.08 16.46
C THR A 23 28.03 -0.05 15.44
N ALA A 24 27.36 -1.20 15.63
CA ALA A 24 27.42 -2.31 14.70
C ALA A 24 26.77 -1.94 13.34
N ILE A 25 25.63 -1.23 13.37
CA ILE A 25 24.97 -0.71 12.16
C ILE A 25 25.92 0.26 11.43
N LEU A 26 26.44 1.26 12.11
CA LEU A 26 27.33 2.26 11.51
C LEU A 26 28.59 1.64 10.89
N LYS A 27 29.15 0.59 11.52
CA LYS A 27 30.29 -0.14 10.97
C LYS A 27 29.93 -0.83 9.65
N TYR A 28 28.76 -1.43 9.53
CA TYR A 28 28.30 -2.07 8.30
C TYR A 28 28.01 -1.06 7.18
N PHE A 29 27.46 0.10 7.54
CA PHE A 29 27.05 1.14 6.59
C PHE A 29 28.10 2.25 6.39
N LYS A 30 29.36 2.03 6.76
CA LYS A 30 30.42 3.06 6.75
C LYS A 30 30.46 3.89 5.44
N ASP A 31 30.33 3.21 4.28
CA ASP A 31 30.42 3.84 2.96
C ASP A 31 29.04 3.94 2.27
N HIS A 32 27.95 3.64 2.96
CA HIS A 32 26.57 3.57 2.44
C HIS A 32 25.59 4.34 3.32
N SER A 33 26.02 5.47 3.86
CA SER A 33 25.20 6.33 4.71
C SER A 33 25.53 7.78 4.48
N THR A 34 24.51 8.63 4.69
CA THR A 34 24.62 10.09 4.57
C THR A 34 24.31 10.72 5.90
N LYS A 35 25.15 11.65 6.35
CA LYS A 35 24.93 12.36 7.61
C LYS A 35 24.03 13.57 7.35
N GLN A 36 22.90 13.64 8.06
CA GLN A 36 21.99 14.77 8.05
C GLN A 36 21.77 15.29 9.47
N GLY A 37 22.44 16.35 9.84
CA GLY A 37 22.45 16.87 11.21
C GLY A 37 22.99 15.81 12.19
N LYS A 38 22.17 15.42 13.18
CA LYS A 38 22.51 14.38 14.17
C LYS A 38 22.13 12.96 13.72
N ARG A 39 21.46 12.81 12.59
CA ARG A 39 21.03 11.49 12.07
C ARG A 39 22.00 10.98 11.02
N VAL A 40 22.20 9.68 10.99
CA VAL A 40 22.89 8.98 9.91
C VAL A 40 21.83 8.20 9.16
N LEU A 41 21.58 8.59 7.92
CA LEU A 41 20.60 8.01 7.01
C LEU A 41 21.25 6.90 6.19
N LEU A 42 20.55 5.78 6.00
CA LEU A 42 21.11 4.57 5.42
C LEU A 42 20.59 4.36 3.98
N ASP A 43 21.45 3.91 3.08
CA ASP A 43 21.05 3.52 1.73
C ASP A 43 20.01 2.38 1.76
N LYS A 44 18.86 2.57 1.07
CA LYS A 44 17.72 1.64 1.09
C LYS A 44 18.06 0.25 0.54
N ASN A 45 18.86 0.18 -0.52
CA ASN A 45 19.23 -1.10 -1.12
C ASN A 45 20.15 -1.86 -0.17
N ARG A 46 21.05 -1.14 0.50
CA ARG A 46 21.95 -1.71 1.51
C ARG A 46 21.20 -2.13 2.78
N VAL A 47 20.14 -1.42 3.15
CA VAL A 47 19.23 -1.84 4.24
C VAL A 47 18.60 -3.19 3.92
N LYS A 48 18.11 -3.39 2.70
CA LYS A 48 17.55 -4.68 2.25
C LYS A 48 18.55 -5.82 2.40
N GLU A 49 19.77 -5.63 1.89
CA GLU A 49 20.85 -6.62 2.00
C GLU A 49 21.21 -6.94 3.46
N TYR A 50 21.28 -5.91 4.30
CA TYR A 50 21.57 -6.07 5.70
C TYR A 50 20.49 -6.88 6.42
N LEU A 51 19.21 -6.52 6.21
CA LEU A 51 18.09 -7.24 6.80
C LEU A 51 18.05 -8.70 6.36
N ALA A 52 18.26 -8.97 5.07
CA ALA A 52 18.35 -10.34 4.55
C ALA A 52 19.47 -11.14 5.23
N LYS A 53 20.66 -10.55 5.46
CA LYS A 53 21.75 -11.17 6.21
C LYS A 53 21.43 -11.42 7.69
N GLN A 54 20.49 -10.69 8.27
CA GLN A 54 19.98 -10.92 9.62
C GLN A 54 18.84 -11.95 9.66
N GLY A 55 18.51 -12.60 8.52
CA GLY A 55 17.47 -13.61 8.42
C GLY A 55 16.07 -13.04 8.16
N HIS A 56 15.95 -11.74 7.83
CA HIS A 56 14.67 -11.16 7.46
C HIS A 56 14.26 -11.64 6.06
N THR A 57 13.05 -12.19 5.96
CA THR A 57 12.44 -12.55 4.68
C THR A 57 11.63 -11.36 4.14
N PHE A 58 11.61 -11.22 2.81
CA PHE A 58 10.81 -10.20 2.14
C PHE A 58 9.59 -10.86 1.49
N ASP A 59 8.82 -11.55 2.34
CA ASP A 59 7.58 -12.20 1.92
C ASP A 59 6.59 -11.17 1.38
N PHE A 60 5.70 -11.62 0.52
CA PHE A 60 4.72 -10.72 -0.09
C PHE A 60 3.72 -10.23 0.95
N LEU A 61 3.64 -8.93 1.10
CA LEU A 61 2.71 -8.22 1.98
C LEU A 61 1.61 -7.56 1.14
N TYR A 62 0.37 -7.86 1.47
CA TYR A 62 -0.78 -7.22 0.84
C TYR A 62 -1.72 -6.66 1.90
N SER A 63 -2.17 -5.41 1.72
CA SER A 63 -3.12 -4.80 2.64
C SER A 63 -4.07 -3.83 1.94
N VAL A 64 -5.29 -3.79 2.46
CA VAL A 64 -6.35 -2.87 2.02
C VAL A 64 -6.75 -2.00 3.21
N GLN A 65 -6.67 -0.69 3.03
CA GLN A 65 -7.06 0.28 4.04
C GLN A 65 -8.48 0.78 3.77
N VAL A 66 -9.40 0.43 4.66
CA VAL A 66 -10.82 0.81 4.56
C VAL A 66 -11.29 1.42 5.86
N ASN A 67 -12.09 2.47 5.78
CA ASN A 67 -12.93 2.95 6.87
C ASN A 67 -14.11 3.70 6.27
N LEU A 68 -15.32 3.43 6.74
CA LEU A 68 -16.56 4.04 6.28
C LEU A 68 -16.70 5.51 6.70
N ARG A 69 -15.88 5.96 7.64
CA ARG A 69 -15.88 7.35 8.09
C ARG A 69 -14.95 8.19 7.23
N GLY A 70 -15.46 9.31 6.71
CA GLY A 70 -14.64 10.37 6.12
C GLY A 70 -13.70 11.00 7.17
N ALA A 71 -12.65 11.68 6.72
CA ALA A 71 -11.60 12.28 7.56
C ALA A 71 -10.91 11.27 8.50
N SER A 72 -11.01 9.98 8.21
CA SER A 72 -10.17 8.97 8.87
C SER A 72 -8.75 9.07 8.30
N THR A 73 -7.78 8.65 9.07
CA THR A 73 -6.36 8.69 8.71
C THR A 73 -5.95 7.61 7.68
N LYS A 74 -6.87 7.11 6.85
CA LYS A 74 -6.61 6.02 5.87
C LYS A 74 -5.40 6.31 4.98
N SER A 75 -5.51 7.33 4.15
CA SER A 75 -4.48 7.71 3.18
C SER A 75 -3.16 8.08 3.87
N THR A 76 -3.23 8.75 5.03
CA THR A 76 -2.06 9.04 5.85
C THR A 76 -1.42 7.75 6.36
N THR A 77 -2.20 6.81 6.89
CA THR A 77 -1.70 5.52 7.36
C THR A 77 -1.09 4.72 6.22
N THR A 78 -1.78 4.66 5.06
CA THR A 78 -1.27 3.99 3.86
C THR A 78 0.07 4.58 3.42
N SER A 79 0.17 5.91 3.34
CA SER A 79 1.41 6.59 2.93
C SER A 79 2.57 6.34 3.90
N ILE A 80 2.31 6.34 5.21
CA ILE A 80 3.32 6.04 6.24
C ILE A 80 3.81 4.59 6.13
N ILE A 81 2.89 3.62 6.02
CA ILE A 81 3.24 2.20 5.89
C ILE A 81 4.03 1.96 4.60
N ALA A 82 3.56 2.48 3.46
CA ALA A 82 4.23 2.33 2.17
C ALA A 82 5.66 2.92 2.19
N SER A 83 5.80 4.12 2.75
CA SER A 83 7.10 4.78 2.91
C SER A 83 8.04 3.99 3.83
N ARG A 84 7.51 3.44 4.92
CA ARG A 84 8.31 2.64 5.86
C ARG A 84 8.78 1.34 5.24
N LEU A 85 7.90 0.62 4.55
CA LEU A 85 8.26 -0.61 3.85
C LEU A 85 9.31 -0.35 2.77
N SER A 86 9.16 0.73 1.98
CA SER A 86 10.16 1.11 0.97
C SER A 86 11.52 1.42 1.59
N ALA A 87 11.54 2.10 2.74
CA ALA A 87 12.77 2.40 3.48
C ALA A 87 13.45 1.15 4.06
N MET A 88 12.68 0.10 4.34
CA MET A 88 13.18 -1.23 4.74
C MET A 88 13.64 -2.08 3.54
N GLY A 89 13.47 -1.60 2.31
CA GLY A 89 13.90 -2.28 1.10
C GLY A 89 12.84 -3.15 0.42
N TYR A 90 11.58 -3.10 0.86
CA TYR A 90 10.47 -3.70 0.11
C TYR A 90 10.21 -2.91 -1.17
N LYS A 91 10.15 -3.57 -2.32
CA LYS A 91 9.62 -2.97 -3.54
C LYS A 91 8.12 -2.84 -3.37
N THR A 92 7.66 -1.63 -3.09
CA THR A 92 6.31 -1.31 -2.62
C THR A 92 5.50 -0.60 -3.69
N ALA A 93 4.28 -1.06 -3.95
CA ALA A 93 3.29 -0.36 -4.75
C ALA A 93 2.15 0.12 -3.84
N ALA A 94 1.85 1.41 -3.89
CA ALA A 94 0.68 2.02 -3.29
C ALA A 94 -0.36 2.26 -4.40
N ILE A 95 -1.60 1.83 -4.18
CA ILE A 95 -2.72 1.98 -5.12
C ILE A 95 -3.74 2.89 -4.48
N ASP A 96 -3.95 4.05 -5.07
CA ASP A 96 -4.98 5.01 -4.65
C ASP A 96 -6.23 4.74 -5.49
N ILE A 97 -7.32 4.30 -4.86
CA ILE A 97 -8.58 4.08 -5.56
C ILE A 97 -9.65 5.13 -5.21
N ASP A 98 -9.34 6.05 -4.26
CA ASP A 98 -10.22 7.15 -3.92
C ASP A 98 -10.15 8.24 -5.03
N PRO A 99 -11.27 8.63 -5.67
CA PRO A 99 -11.28 9.72 -6.65
C PRO A 99 -10.74 11.05 -6.13
N GLN A 100 -10.66 11.23 -4.80
CA GLN A 100 -10.09 12.44 -4.20
C GLN A 100 -8.55 12.48 -4.28
N GLY A 101 -7.87 11.38 -4.59
CA GLY A 101 -6.42 11.34 -4.74
C GLY A 101 -5.64 11.64 -3.46
N SER A 102 -6.21 11.37 -2.30
CA SER A 102 -5.62 11.76 -1.01
C SER A 102 -4.31 11.04 -0.71
N LEU A 103 -4.18 9.76 -1.08
CA LEU A 103 -2.92 9.02 -0.96
C LEU A 103 -1.88 9.58 -1.92
N SER A 104 -2.28 9.85 -3.16
CA SER A 104 -1.42 10.45 -4.19
C SER A 104 -0.79 11.74 -3.69
N LEU A 105 -1.61 12.67 -3.17
CA LEU A 105 -1.13 13.91 -2.56
C LEU A 105 -0.24 13.69 -1.33
N SER A 106 -0.58 12.73 -0.48
CA SER A 106 0.20 12.41 0.72
C SER A 106 1.61 11.90 0.38
N LEU A 107 1.76 11.21 -0.77
CA LEU A 107 3.05 10.78 -1.30
C LEU A 107 3.76 11.86 -2.13
N GLY A 108 3.18 13.06 -2.21
CA GLY A 108 3.75 14.22 -2.91
C GLY A 108 3.59 14.16 -4.42
N TYR A 109 2.61 13.42 -4.93
CA TYR A 109 2.28 13.32 -6.34
C TYR A 109 0.91 13.93 -6.63
N LEU A 110 0.90 14.95 -7.50
CA LEU A 110 -0.34 15.50 -8.04
C LEU A 110 -0.66 14.76 -9.34
N SER A 111 -1.73 13.95 -9.32
CA SER A 111 -2.18 13.21 -10.48
C SER A 111 -2.61 14.16 -11.60
N LYS A 112 -2.22 13.85 -12.83
CA LYS A 112 -2.54 14.60 -14.03
C LYS A 112 -3.69 13.92 -14.77
N ASP A 113 -4.33 14.66 -15.67
CA ASP A 113 -5.46 14.13 -16.45
C ASP A 113 -5.03 13.04 -17.46
N ASP A 114 -3.75 13.04 -17.87
CA ASP A 114 -3.14 12.04 -18.76
C ASP A 114 -2.46 10.87 -18.04
N ASP A 115 -2.52 10.83 -16.72
CA ASP A 115 -2.01 9.70 -15.95
C ASP A 115 -2.96 8.51 -16.07
N ASN A 116 -2.40 7.33 -16.33
CA ASN A 116 -3.17 6.10 -16.17
C ASN A 116 -3.46 5.88 -14.68
N ILE A 117 -4.73 5.71 -14.39
CA ILE A 117 -5.28 5.45 -13.06
C ILE A 117 -5.95 4.08 -13.02
N LEU A 118 -6.57 3.69 -11.91
CA LEU A 118 -7.12 2.34 -11.77
C LEU A 118 -8.13 1.99 -12.87
N VAL A 119 -9.01 2.92 -13.25
CA VAL A 119 -10.03 2.69 -14.31
C VAL A 119 -9.41 2.31 -15.65
N ASP A 120 -8.22 2.81 -15.96
CA ASP A 120 -7.55 2.56 -17.24
C ASP A 120 -6.87 1.20 -17.31
N VAL A 121 -6.50 0.63 -16.15
CA VAL A 121 -5.76 -0.64 -16.07
C VAL A 121 -6.64 -1.84 -15.67
N ILE A 122 -7.92 -1.59 -15.32
CA ILE A 122 -8.77 -2.61 -14.73
C ILE A 122 -9.16 -3.70 -15.74
N ASP A 123 -9.28 -3.37 -17.01
CA ASP A 123 -9.60 -4.29 -18.10
C ASP A 123 -8.34 -4.89 -18.74
N ASP A 124 -7.16 -4.30 -18.54
CA ASP A 124 -5.86 -4.86 -18.90
C ASP A 124 -4.89 -4.79 -17.70
N PRO A 125 -4.99 -5.70 -16.73
CA PRO A 125 -4.16 -5.68 -15.52
C PRO A 125 -2.65 -5.71 -15.78
N LYS A 126 -2.20 -6.23 -16.93
CA LYS A 126 -0.77 -6.27 -17.30
C LYS A 126 -0.19 -4.88 -17.49
N SER A 127 -1.01 -3.92 -17.87
CA SER A 127 -0.59 -2.52 -18.04
C SER A 127 -0.27 -1.81 -16.72
N VAL A 128 -0.64 -2.39 -15.56
CA VAL A 128 -0.46 -1.72 -14.25
C VAL A 128 0.99 -1.33 -13.98
N VAL A 129 1.95 -2.20 -14.31
CA VAL A 129 3.38 -1.94 -14.02
C VAL A 129 3.88 -0.71 -14.76
N SER A 130 3.50 -0.54 -16.04
CA SER A 130 3.87 0.62 -16.86
C SER A 130 3.13 1.89 -16.44
N SER A 131 1.99 1.76 -15.77
CA SER A 131 1.17 2.87 -15.28
C SER A 131 1.65 3.43 -13.94
N LEU A 132 2.48 2.68 -13.21
CA LEU A 132 3.01 3.12 -11.92
C LEU A 132 3.94 4.34 -12.06
N LYS A 133 3.75 5.30 -11.17
CA LYS A 133 4.67 6.44 -10.98
C LYS A 133 5.72 6.07 -9.93
N LYS A 134 6.99 6.20 -10.27
CA LYS A 134 8.07 6.04 -9.30
C LYS A 134 8.10 7.28 -8.40
N ILE A 135 7.81 7.12 -7.12
CA ILE A 135 7.83 8.20 -6.13
C ILE A 135 9.24 8.38 -5.57
N GLU A 136 9.90 7.28 -5.23
CA GLU A 136 11.29 7.24 -4.76
C GLU A 136 11.84 5.81 -4.88
N THR A 137 13.05 5.57 -4.42
CA THR A 137 13.64 4.22 -4.40
C THR A 137 12.73 3.25 -3.67
N ASN A 138 12.35 2.17 -4.34
CA ASN A 138 11.45 1.11 -3.85
C ASN A 138 10.01 1.53 -3.58
N LEU A 139 9.57 2.76 -3.91
CA LEU A 139 8.19 3.22 -3.74
C LEU A 139 7.57 3.65 -5.06
N TYR A 140 6.45 3.04 -5.40
CA TYR A 140 5.70 3.27 -6.62
C TYR A 140 4.23 3.54 -6.28
N LEU A 141 3.55 4.31 -7.12
CA LEU A 141 2.17 4.74 -6.93
C LEU A 141 1.37 4.51 -8.20
N LEU A 142 0.24 3.83 -8.11
CA LEU A 142 -0.86 4.02 -9.06
C LEU A 142 -1.71 5.16 -8.52
N SER A 143 -1.62 6.31 -9.18
CA SER A 143 -2.27 7.53 -8.71
C SER A 143 -3.78 7.53 -8.97
N SER A 144 -4.50 8.44 -8.34
CA SER A 144 -5.93 8.62 -8.54
C SER A 144 -6.29 10.07 -8.84
N ASN A 145 -7.34 10.25 -9.59
CA ASN A 145 -8.02 11.50 -9.84
C ASN A 145 -9.54 11.27 -10.03
N LEU A 146 -10.27 12.31 -10.40
CA LEU A 146 -11.73 12.23 -10.58
C LEU A 146 -12.18 11.21 -11.65
N GLY A 147 -11.29 10.74 -12.52
CA GLY A 147 -11.59 9.66 -13.47
C GLY A 147 -12.02 8.36 -12.79
N ASN A 148 -11.53 8.10 -11.57
CA ASN A 148 -11.94 6.92 -10.80
C ASN A 148 -13.40 6.97 -10.27
N THR A 149 -14.15 8.05 -10.46
CA THR A 149 -15.58 8.12 -10.07
C THR A 149 -16.45 7.10 -10.78
N VAL A 150 -16.05 6.61 -11.96
CA VAL A 150 -16.80 5.61 -12.73
C VAL A 150 -16.52 4.17 -12.33
N LEU A 151 -15.53 3.92 -11.46
CA LEU A 151 -15.11 2.57 -11.04
C LEU A 151 -16.26 1.73 -10.49
N ASP A 152 -17.07 2.32 -9.62
CA ASP A 152 -18.18 1.60 -8.99
C ASP A 152 -19.21 1.12 -10.02
N SER A 153 -19.48 1.93 -11.06
CA SER A 153 -20.37 1.55 -12.16
C SER A 153 -19.77 0.41 -13.00
N ILE A 154 -18.49 0.53 -13.37
CA ILE A 154 -17.80 -0.47 -14.19
C ILE A 154 -17.74 -1.81 -13.46
N LEU A 155 -17.31 -1.81 -12.19
CA LEU A 155 -17.15 -3.03 -11.40
C LEU A 155 -18.50 -3.64 -11.03
N GLY A 156 -19.50 -2.82 -10.73
CA GLY A 156 -20.85 -3.28 -10.41
C GLY A 156 -21.59 -3.91 -11.58
N SER A 157 -21.13 -3.71 -12.82
CA SER A 157 -21.72 -4.30 -14.03
C SER A 157 -21.56 -5.83 -14.13
N SER A 158 -20.59 -6.43 -13.40
CA SER A 158 -20.31 -7.86 -13.45
C SER A 158 -19.79 -8.37 -12.10
N PRO A 159 -20.43 -9.39 -11.52
CA PRO A 159 -19.94 -10.03 -10.29
C PRO A 159 -18.51 -10.58 -10.41
N VAL A 160 -18.13 -11.05 -11.60
CA VAL A 160 -16.78 -11.56 -11.86
C VAL A 160 -15.77 -10.43 -11.85
N LYS A 161 -16.06 -9.30 -12.52
CA LYS A 161 -15.20 -8.11 -12.45
C LYS A 161 -15.09 -7.60 -11.01
N GLN A 162 -16.21 -7.48 -10.31
CA GLN A 162 -16.22 -7.03 -8.91
C GLN A 162 -15.39 -7.94 -7.99
N LYS A 163 -15.39 -9.26 -8.21
CA LYS A 163 -14.58 -10.20 -7.43
C LYS A 163 -13.08 -10.11 -7.76
N LEU A 164 -12.71 -9.99 -9.03
CA LEU A 164 -11.36 -10.31 -9.51
C LEU A 164 -10.53 -9.09 -9.93
N ALA A 165 -11.13 -7.93 -10.15
CA ALA A 165 -10.42 -6.81 -10.76
C ALA A 165 -9.18 -6.37 -9.96
N ILE A 166 -9.34 -6.05 -8.69
CA ILE A 166 -8.19 -5.67 -7.83
C ILE A 166 -7.25 -6.87 -7.61
N ALA A 167 -7.79 -8.08 -7.46
CA ALA A 167 -6.96 -9.27 -7.29
C ALA A 167 -6.02 -9.51 -8.49
N ASN A 168 -6.52 -9.32 -9.71
CA ASN A 168 -5.69 -9.47 -10.92
C ASN A 168 -4.56 -8.45 -10.97
N ILE A 169 -4.84 -7.18 -10.62
CA ILE A 169 -3.82 -6.12 -10.53
C ILE A 169 -2.75 -6.49 -9.49
N VAL A 170 -3.16 -6.97 -8.32
CA VAL A 170 -2.23 -7.42 -7.27
C VAL A 170 -1.38 -8.59 -7.75
N SER A 171 -1.97 -9.54 -8.51
CA SER A 171 -1.25 -10.67 -9.11
C SER A 171 -0.15 -10.21 -10.07
N GLU A 172 -0.45 -9.25 -10.95
CA GLU A 172 0.53 -8.71 -11.90
C GLU A 172 1.67 -7.96 -11.18
N LEU A 173 1.36 -7.18 -10.15
CA LEU A 173 2.37 -6.52 -9.34
C LEU A 173 3.26 -7.53 -8.61
N LYS A 174 2.68 -8.58 -8.02
CA LYS A 174 3.44 -9.66 -7.39
C LYS A 174 4.35 -10.37 -8.40
N ALA A 175 3.85 -10.68 -9.59
CA ALA A 175 4.63 -11.28 -10.68
C ALA A 175 5.77 -10.38 -11.16
N ALA A 176 5.59 -9.05 -11.12
CA ALA A 176 6.62 -8.05 -11.42
C ALA A 176 7.63 -7.83 -10.28
N GLY A 177 7.59 -8.65 -9.23
CA GLY A 177 8.55 -8.65 -8.14
C GLY A 177 8.31 -7.57 -7.09
N PHE A 178 7.10 -7.02 -6.98
CA PHE A 178 6.73 -6.20 -5.83
C PHE A 178 6.59 -7.09 -4.59
N ASN A 179 7.19 -6.63 -3.49
CA ASN A 179 7.14 -7.34 -2.19
C ASN A 179 5.99 -6.83 -1.32
N ALA A 180 5.49 -5.63 -1.57
CA ALA A 180 4.37 -5.06 -0.82
C ALA A 180 3.41 -4.33 -1.77
N VAL A 181 2.12 -4.54 -1.56
CA VAL A 181 1.05 -3.81 -2.25
C VAL A 181 0.05 -3.31 -1.22
N LEU A 182 -0.23 -2.00 -1.23
CA LEU A 182 -1.17 -1.36 -0.33
C LEU A 182 -2.25 -0.65 -1.14
N VAL A 183 -3.51 -0.89 -0.80
CA VAL A 183 -4.67 -0.27 -1.47
C VAL A 183 -5.35 0.69 -0.52
N ASP A 184 -5.44 1.97 -0.90
CA ASP A 184 -6.17 3.00 -0.16
C ASP A 184 -7.56 3.20 -0.76
N CYS A 185 -8.61 3.00 0.05
CA CYS A 185 -9.99 2.97 -0.39
C CYS A 185 -10.75 4.27 -0.04
N PRO A 186 -11.79 4.65 -0.82
CA PRO A 186 -12.70 5.72 -0.47
C PRO A 186 -13.51 5.38 0.81
N PRO A 187 -14.17 6.37 1.44
CA PRO A 187 -14.97 6.16 2.65
C PRO A 187 -16.40 5.67 2.32
N SER A 188 -16.52 4.68 1.44
CA SER A 188 -17.81 4.10 1.01
C SER A 188 -17.66 2.60 0.80
N LEU A 189 -18.77 1.86 0.75
CA LEU A 189 -18.80 0.43 0.39
C LEU A 189 -19.29 0.25 -1.06
N GLY A 190 -18.71 1.01 -1.98
CA GLY A 190 -18.97 0.84 -3.42
C GLY A 190 -18.32 -0.43 -3.99
N SER A 191 -18.58 -0.67 -5.28
CA SER A 191 -18.08 -1.86 -5.98
C SER A 191 -16.55 -1.94 -6.01
N SER A 192 -15.87 -0.81 -6.03
CA SER A 192 -14.40 -0.73 -5.95
C SER A 192 -13.87 -1.23 -4.61
N VAL A 193 -14.50 -0.83 -3.51
CA VAL A 193 -14.15 -1.30 -2.16
C VAL A 193 -14.52 -2.77 -1.98
N ILE A 194 -15.64 -3.24 -2.52
CA ILE A 194 -16.02 -4.65 -2.52
C ILE A 194 -14.95 -5.49 -3.25
N SER A 195 -14.47 -5.02 -4.41
CA SER A 195 -13.38 -5.68 -5.14
C SER A 195 -12.07 -5.72 -4.33
N ALA A 196 -11.73 -4.63 -3.66
CA ALA A 196 -10.56 -4.57 -2.78
C ALA A 196 -10.69 -5.54 -1.59
N LEU A 197 -11.86 -5.61 -0.94
CA LEU A 197 -12.11 -6.57 0.14
C LEU A 197 -12.06 -8.03 -0.33
N ALA A 198 -12.63 -8.34 -1.50
CA ALA A 198 -12.56 -9.68 -2.08
C ALA A 198 -11.10 -10.11 -2.34
N SER A 199 -10.26 -9.21 -2.81
CA SER A 199 -8.85 -9.49 -3.11
C SER A 199 -8.01 -9.81 -1.87
N ILE A 200 -8.41 -9.38 -0.67
CA ILE A 200 -7.74 -9.75 0.59
C ILE A 200 -7.71 -11.26 0.76
N SER A 201 -8.87 -11.91 0.64
CA SER A 201 -8.99 -13.36 0.76
C SER A 201 -8.19 -14.10 -0.33
N ILE A 202 -8.21 -13.60 -1.56
CA ILE A 202 -7.51 -14.22 -2.71
C ILE A 202 -5.99 -14.20 -2.51
N HIS A 203 -5.45 -13.15 -1.90
CA HIS A 203 -4.00 -12.98 -1.72
C HIS A 203 -3.52 -13.21 -0.29
N ASN A 204 -4.37 -13.69 0.60
CA ASN A 204 -4.10 -13.80 2.04
C ASN A 204 -3.52 -12.49 2.59
N GLY A 205 -4.23 -11.40 2.32
CA GLY A 205 -3.84 -10.04 2.71
C GLY A 205 -4.45 -9.63 4.05
N MET A 206 -4.19 -8.40 4.44
CA MET A 206 -4.64 -7.80 5.69
C MET A 206 -5.69 -6.71 5.43
N LEU A 207 -6.76 -6.70 6.21
CA LEU A 207 -7.68 -5.57 6.31
C LEU A 207 -7.18 -4.64 7.41
N ILE A 208 -6.82 -3.40 7.05
CA ILE A 208 -6.42 -2.37 8.00
C ILE A 208 -7.56 -1.35 8.11
N ILE A 209 -8.06 -1.12 9.32
CA ILE A 209 -9.14 -0.17 9.61
C ILE A 209 -8.58 0.95 10.49
N PRO A 210 -7.96 1.99 9.91
CA PRO A 210 -7.47 3.12 10.69
C PRO A 210 -8.64 3.81 11.39
N THR A 211 -8.53 4.01 12.69
CA THR A 211 -9.63 4.55 13.49
C THR A 211 -9.11 5.53 14.54
N ILE A 212 -10.02 6.40 15.01
CA ILE A 212 -9.81 7.24 16.18
C ILE A 212 -10.57 6.65 17.37
N SER A 213 -10.10 6.93 18.58
CA SER A 213 -10.69 6.38 19.80
C SER A 213 -11.99 7.10 20.15
N ASP A 214 -13.10 6.72 19.50
CA ASP A 214 -14.45 7.17 19.84
C ASP A 214 -15.50 6.04 19.66
N VAL A 215 -16.65 6.21 20.29
CA VAL A 215 -17.74 5.20 20.29
C VAL A 215 -18.31 4.94 18.88
N PHE A 216 -18.36 5.97 18.04
CA PHE A 216 -18.87 5.83 16.66
C PHE A 216 -17.91 5.05 15.79
N SER A 217 -16.62 5.20 16.02
CA SER A 217 -15.57 4.44 15.33
C SER A 217 -15.65 2.95 15.65
N LEU A 218 -15.92 2.57 16.90
CA LEU A 218 -16.10 1.16 17.28
C LEU A 218 -17.29 0.51 16.56
N LYS A 219 -18.43 1.23 16.48
CA LYS A 219 -19.59 0.75 15.70
C LYS A 219 -19.25 0.62 14.21
N GLY A 220 -18.49 1.58 13.66
CA GLY A 220 -18.04 1.55 12.28
C GLY A 220 -17.17 0.32 11.97
N ILE A 221 -16.24 -0.04 12.86
CA ILE A 221 -15.41 -1.25 12.74
C ILE A 221 -16.29 -2.50 12.70
N GLN A 222 -17.22 -2.64 13.67
CA GLN A 222 -18.10 -3.79 13.72
C GLN A 222 -18.94 -3.95 12.45
N LEU A 223 -19.50 -2.84 11.93
CA LEU A 223 -20.27 -2.84 10.70
C LEU A 223 -19.40 -3.25 9.50
N LEU A 224 -18.24 -2.63 9.34
CA LEU A 224 -17.31 -2.91 8.23
C LEU A 224 -16.84 -4.37 8.26
N THR A 225 -16.49 -4.89 9.44
CA THR A 225 -16.08 -6.29 9.59
C THR A 225 -17.20 -7.25 9.23
N ALA A 226 -18.43 -6.97 9.66
CA ALA A 226 -19.59 -7.79 9.31
C ALA A 226 -19.87 -7.76 7.79
N GLU A 227 -19.79 -6.60 7.16
CA GLU A 227 -19.96 -6.49 5.70
C GLU A 227 -18.83 -7.18 4.93
N ALA A 228 -17.57 -7.07 5.36
CA ALA A 228 -16.46 -7.79 4.76
C ALA A 228 -16.68 -9.31 4.77
N LYS A 229 -17.13 -9.87 5.91
CA LYS A 229 -17.50 -11.30 6.03
C LYS A 229 -18.60 -11.71 5.06
N LYS A 230 -19.65 -10.90 4.90
CA LYS A 230 -20.71 -11.14 3.92
C LYS A 230 -20.18 -11.13 2.48
N ILE A 231 -19.30 -10.19 2.16
CA ILE A 231 -18.67 -10.09 0.83
C ILE A 231 -17.87 -11.36 0.54
N TRP A 232 -16.99 -11.79 1.44
CA TRP A 232 -16.22 -13.02 1.25
C TRP A 232 -17.13 -14.23 1.08
N SER A 233 -18.12 -14.40 1.93
CA SER A 233 -19.10 -15.49 1.83
C SER A 233 -19.87 -15.45 0.51
N SER A 234 -20.33 -14.29 0.05
CA SER A 234 -21.11 -14.15 -1.19
C SER A 234 -20.31 -14.53 -2.45
N PHE A 235 -18.99 -14.33 -2.42
CA PHE A 235 -18.08 -14.73 -3.49
C PHE A 235 -17.50 -16.15 -3.31
N GLY A 236 -17.91 -16.89 -2.28
CA GLY A 236 -17.36 -18.23 -1.98
C GLY A 236 -15.87 -18.15 -1.59
N LEU A 237 -15.45 -17.08 -0.92
CA LEU A 237 -14.10 -16.85 -0.44
C LEU A 237 -14.02 -17.16 1.06
N SER A 238 -12.85 -17.65 1.51
CA SER A 238 -12.58 -17.83 2.94
C SER A 238 -12.36 -16.49 3.65
N GLU A 239 -12.68 -16.43 4.95
CA GLU A 239 -12.24 -15.30 5.77
C GLU A 239 -10.71 -15.31 5.85
N PRO A 240 -10.03 -14.16 5.67
CA PRO A 240 -8.60 -14.05 5.90
C PRO A 240 -8.24 -14.43 7.35
N GLU A 241 -7.04 -14.95 7.57
CA GLU A 241 -6.50 -15.17 8.92
C GLU A 241 -6.35 -13.81 9.64
N VAL A 242 -6.75 -13.76 10.91
CA VAL A 242 -6.68 -12.58 11.77
C VAL A 242 -5.41 -12.60 12.59
#